data_ebe82a4a1e187869cddd4167d3643b85
#
_entry.id   ebe82a4a1e187869cddd4167d3643b85
#
_cell.length_a   1.000
_cell.length_b   1.000
_cell.length_c   1.000
_cell.angle_alpha   90.00
_cell.angle_beta   90.00
_cell.angle_gamma   90.00
#
_symmetry.space_group_name_H-M   'P 1'
#
loop_
_entity.id
_entity.type
_entity.pdbx_description
1 polymer ?
#
loop_
_entity_poly.entity_id
_entity_poly.type
_entity_poly.pdbx_seq_one_letter_code
_entity_poly.pdbx_strand_id
1 'polypeptide(L)'
;MSLTNWIKKLFGKEAPAASTKVPRAVNPPVPEAAPVSEQDWQALYLRWLLFDLPVASGIRGPSANLSVLKIRFQQEELLEHLQELGRSKFAGQDLIPRVPAVLPELFKSLRDENTSGKYLADTIAKDIMLVAEVLQEVNSSYYNPASKINNLESAVMLLGQNGLRMLLAKVSFRPVIQVQTGTLTKLLAPVIWEQSELCANAARLFAIEHGQDPFPAFLAGLLQNVGLIVALRVADRSGRQQTLPNDAQFHHRLLNQAHSLSGMIGQYWGFPESVIAAISDQHTDSGEQQRNGLGPVLRDADQLSQICLLQKSGLLKDDDARVNDSLSVSARRCLRALKKRSAAYAPIDF
;
A
#
# COMPACT_ATOMS: atom_id res chain seq x y z
N MET A 1 25.69 16.71 -2.02
CA MET A 1 26.76 15.72 -2.30
C MET A 1 26.20 14.66 -3.22
N SER A 2 26.87 14.31 -4.32
CA SER A 2 26.38 13.37 -5.33
C SER A 2 26.39 11.93 -4.78
N LEU A 3 25.38 11.13 -5.13
CA LEU A 3 25.24 9.70 -4.83
C LEU A 3 26.55 8.92 -5.16
N THR A 4 27.26 9.35 -6.20
CA THR A 4 28.55 8.79 -6.63
C THR A 4 29.68 8.99 -5.61
N ASN A 5 29.66 10.08 -4.83
CA ASN A 5 30.68 10.33 -3.79
C ASN A 5 30.40 9.52 -2.51
N TRP A 6 29.14 9.23 -2.21
CA TRP A 6 28.75 8.38 -1.07
C TRP A 6 29.12 6.91 -1.31
N ILE A 7 28.89 6.39 -2.53
CA ILE A 7 29.29 5.02 -2.91
C ILE A 7 30.81 4.84 -2.85
N LYS A 8 31.60 5.85 -3.26
CA LYS A 8 33.08 5.80 -3.13
C LYS A 8 33.57 5.79 -1.69
N LYS A 9 32.85 6.43 -0.76
CA LYS A 9 33.21 6.48 0.67
C LYS A 9 32.97 5.17 1.41
N LEU A 10 32.04 4.33 0.93
CA LEU A 10 31.72 3.02 1.52
C LEU A 10 32.62 1.87 1.05
N PHE A 11 33.32 2.02 -0.09
CA PHE A 11 34.13 0.94 -0.68
C PHE A 11 35.61 1.27 -0.86
N GLY A 12 36.07 2.43 -0.39
CA GLY A 12 37.48 2.82 -0.40
C GLY A 12 38.28 2.03 0.65
N LYS A 13 39.16 1.16 0.21
CA LYS A 13 40.18 0.49 1.03
C LYS A 13 41.13 1.52 1.60
N GLU A 14 41.35 1.50 2.90
CA GLU A 14 42.65 1.62 3.53
C GLU A 14 42.54 1.23 5.00
N ALA A 15 43.32 0.23 5.40
CA ALA A 15 43.51 -0.16 6.77
C ALA A 15 44.60 0.66 7.43
N PRO A 16 44.49 0.99 8.72
CA PRO A 16 45.68 1.01 9.58
C PRO A 16 45.53 0.02 10.75
N ALA A 17 46.60 -0.72 10.96
CA ALA A 17 46.83 -1.52 12.14
C ALA A 17 47.09 -0.65 13.35
N ALA A 18 46.35 -0.88 14.46
CA ALA A 18 46.84 -0.67 15.81
C ALA A 18 45.96 -1.46 16.82
N SER A 19 46.58 -2.41 17.43
CA SER A 19 46.10 -3.18 18.57
C SER A 19 45.89 -2.29 19.80
N THR A 20 44.64 -2.20 20.28
CA THR A 20 44.37 -1.81 21.69
C THR A 20 43.25 -2.69 22.21
N LYS A 21 43.56 -3.50 23.24
CA LYS A 21 42.61 -4.35 23.95
C LYS A 21 41.53 -3.49 24.58
N VAL A 22 40.31 -3.56 24.02
CA VAL A 22 39.11 -2.97 24.63
C VAL A 22 38.49 -4.02 25.57
N PRO A 23 38.07 -3.64 26.80
CA PRO A 23 37.43 -4.56 27.74
C PRO A 23 36.11 -5.09 27.16
N ARG A 24 35.89 -6.38 27.32
CA ARG A 24 34.70 -7.11 26.91
C ARG A 24 33.46 -6.53 27.58
N ALA A 25 32.73 -5.62 26.92
CA ALA A 25 31.44 -5.16 27.38
C ALA A 25 30.49 -6.35 27.39
N VAL A 26 29.91 -6.64 28.55
CA VAL A 26 28.81 -7.57 28.72
C VAL A 26 27.61 -6.93 28.03
N ASN A 27 27.24 -7.47 26.89
CA ASN A 27 26.03 -7.02 26.19
C ASN A 27 24.82 -7.31 27.10
N PRO A 28 23.91 -6.33 27.30
CA PRO A 28 22.64 -6.61 27.94
C PRO A 28 21.88 -7.65 27.10
N PRO A 29 21.09 -8.54 27.72
CA PRO A 29 20.31 -9.52 26.99
C PRO A 29 19.43 -8.79 25.96
N VAL A 30 19.51 -9.25 24.70
CA VAL A 30 18.62 -8.80 23.63
C VAL A 30 17.20 -9.03 24.12
N PRO A 31 16.31 -8.02 24.16
CA PRO A 31 14.92 -8.29 24.48
C PRO A 31 14.40 -9.27 23.44
N GLU A 32 14.00 -10.45 23.90
CA GLU A 32 13.27 -11.41 23.11
C GLU A 32 12.04 -10.68 22.56
N ALA A 33 11.88 -10.65 21.24
CA ALA A 33 10.74 -9.98 20.61
C ALA A 33 9.48 -10.53 21.29
N ALA A 34 8.67 -9.64 21.87
CA ALA A 34 7.43 -10.03 22.50
C ALA A 34 6.63 -10.89 21.49
N PRO A 35 6.07 -12.03 21.92
CA PRO A 35 5.30 -12.87 21.02
C PRO A 35 4.19 -12.00 20.42
N VAL A 36 4.12 -11.94 19.08
CA VAL A 36 3.05 -11.29 18.34
C VAL A 36 1.75 -11.90 18.87
N SER A 37 0.84 -11.07 19.40
CA SER A 37 -0.44 -11.60 19.87
C SER A 37 -1.10 -12.32 18.70
N GLU A 38 -1.71 -13.49 18.93
CA GLU A 38 -2.40 -14.26 17.87
C GLU A 38 -3.56 -13.47 17.21
N GLN A 39 -3.86 -12.28 17.72
CA GLN A 39 -4.90 -11.36 17.23
C GLN A 39 -4.34 -10.14 16.49
N ASP A 40 -3.02 -10.02 16.34
CA ASP A 40 -2.42 -8.95 15.53
C ASP A 40 -2.41 -9.35 14.04
N TRP A 41 -3.54 -9.09 13.38
CA TRP A 41 -3.70 -9.38 11.94
C TRP A 41 -2.71 -8.63 11.07
N GLN A 42 -2.34 -7.43 11.47
CA GLN A 42 -1.36 -6.62 10.74
C GLN A 42 0.03 -7.27 10.80
N ALA A 43 0.46 -7.71 11.97
CA ALA A 43 1.75 -8.39 12.10
C ALA A 43 1.79 -9.71 11.31
N LEU A 44 0.70 -10.49 11.35
CA LEU A 44 0.57 -11.72 10.55
C LEU A 44 0.60 -11.42 9.05
N TYR A 45 -0.13 -10.41 8.60
CA TYR A 45 -0.16 -9.98 7.21
C TYR A 45 1.22 -9.50 6.73
N LEU A 46 1.88 -8.63 7.50
CA LEU A 46 3.19 -8.09 7.14
C LEU A 46 4.27 -9.19 7.10
N ARG A 47 4.25 -10.13 8.06
CA ARG A 47 5.12 -11.29 8.01
C ARG A 47 4.91 -12.10 6.75
N TRP A 48 3.66 -12.44 6.45
CA TRP A 48 3.33 -13.18 5.25
C TRP A 48 3.77 -12.46 3.98
N LEU A 49 3.41 -11.19 3.83
CA LEU A 49 3.70 -10.40 2.64
C LEU A 49 5.21 -10.21 2.44
N LEU A 50 5.94 -9.81 3.49
CA LEU A 50 7.32 -9.34 3.36
C LEU A 50 8.37 -10.44 3.53
N PHE A 51 7.99 -11.57 4.12
CA PHE A 51 8.92 -12.67 4.38
C PHE A 51 8.43 -14.02 3.83
N ASP A 52 7.26 -14.53 4.27
CA ASP A 52 6.83 -15.90 3.95
C ASP A 52 6.53 -16.06 2.45
N LEU A 53 5.82 -15.13 1.82
CA LEU A 53 5.50 -15.17 0.39
C LEU A 53 6.74 -15.07 -0.50
N PRO A 54 7.70 -14.14 -0.29
CA PRO A 54 8.96 -14.13 -1.02
C PRO A 54 9.78 -15.43 -0.87
N VAL A 55 9.85 -15.99 0.33
CA VAL A 55 10.55 -17.26 0.57
C VAL A 55 9.88 -18.41 -0.20
N ALA A 56 8.55 -18.51 -0.12
CA ALA A 56 7.78 -19.51 -0.87
C ALA A 56 7.95 -19.38 -2.40
N SER A 57 8.20 -18.14 -2.88
CA SER A 57 8.48 -17.86 -4.29
C SER A 57 9.95 -18.04 -4.70
N GLY A 58 10.78 -18.60 -3.82
CA GLY A 58 12.19 -18.92 -4.11
C GLY A 58 13.18 -17.76 -3.89
N ILE A 59 12.74 -16.64 -3.33
CA ILE A 59 13.64 -15.54 -2.94
C ILE A 59 14.34 -15.95 -1.64
N ARG A 60 15.67 -15.86 -1.63
CA ARG A 60 16.46 -16.25 -0.47
C ARG A 60 16.15 -15.36 0.74
N GLY A 61 15.96 -15.98 1.90
CA GLY A 61 15.96 -15.29 3.19
C GLY A 61 17.31 -14.63 3.49
N PRO A 62 17.37 -13.76 4.52
CA PRO A 62 18.64 -13.25 5.01
C PRO A 62 19.59 -14.44 5.31
N SER A 63 20.85 -14.34 4.87
CA SER A 63 21.81 -15.43 5.06
C SER A 63 21.93 -15.79 6.54
N ALA A 64 21.83 -17.07 6.89
CA ALA A 64 22.00 -17.56 8.26
C ALA A 64 23.36 -17.19 8.88
N ASN A 65 24.34 -16.82 8.06
CA ASN A 65 25.68 -16.39 8.47
C ASN A 65 25.77 -14.87 8.72
N LEU A 66 24.68 -14.10 8.50
CA LEU A 66 24.66 -12.68 8.81
C LEU A 66 24.55 -12.49 10.32
N SER A 67 25.47 -11.71 10.91
CA SER A 67 25.32 -11.32 12.31
C SER A 67 24.05 -10.50 12.52
N VAL A 68 23.43 -10.62 13.68
CA VAL A 68 22.24 -9.83 14.08
C VAL A 68 22.50 -8.34 13.89
N LEU A 69 23.70 -7.86 14.20
CA LEU A 69 24.11 -6.46 14.01
C LEU A 69 24.04 -6.03 12.54
N LYS A 70 24.44 -6.91 11.62
CA LYS A 70 24.42 -6.59 10.19
C LYS A 70 22.98 -6.54 9.66
N ILE A 71 22.11 -7.41 10.14
CA ILE A 71 20.68 -7.38 9.81
C ILE A 71 20.05 -6.09 10.30
N ARG A 72 20.29 -5.71 11.56
CA ARG A 72 19.79 -4.43 12.12
C ARG A 72 20.32 -3.22 11.38
N PHE A 73 21.60 -3.20 11.02
CA PHE A 73 22.17 -2.13 10.21
C PHE A 73 21.44 -1.97 8.86
N GLN A 74 21.12 -3.10 8.22
CA GLN A 74 20.38 -3.09 6.95
C GLN A 74 18.94 -2.59 7.11
N GLN A 75 18.29 -2.91 8.23
CA GLN A 75 16.96 -2.41 8.56
C GLN A 75 16.98 -0.89 8.74
N GLU A 76 17.91 -0.37 9.55
CA GLU A 76 18.04 1.08 9.78
C GLU A 76 18.40 1.83 8.51
N GLU A 77 19.30 1.30 7.69
CA GLU A 77 19.68 1.89 6.40
C GLU A 77 18.47 2.06 5.46
N LEU A 78 17.59 1.06 5.39
CA LEU A 78 16.35 1.16 4.60
C LEU A 78 15.43 2.26 5.15
N LEU A 79 15.21 2.27 6.48
CA LEU A 79 14.34 3.23 7.13
C LEU A 79 14.87 4.68 6.99
N GLU A 80 16.17 4.89 7.16
CA GLU A 80 16.82 6.19 6.96
C GLU A 80 16.66 6.68 5.52
N HIS A 81 16.85 5.79 4.54
CA HIS A 81 16.67 6.13 3.12
C HIS A 81 15.23 6.61 2.82
N LEU A 82 14.23 5.95 3.41
CA LEU A 82 12.83 6.37 3.26
C LEU A 82 12.58 7.75 3.88
N GLN A 83 13.19 8.05 5.03
CA GLN A 83 13.09 9.35 5.67
C GLN A 83 13.75 10.45 4.81
N GLU A 84 14.92 10.17 4.25
CA GLU A 84 15.62 11.10 3.37
C GLU A 84 14.82 11.40 2.10
N LEU A 85 14.18 10.38 1.51
CA LEU A 85 13.28 10.57 0.36
C LEU A 85 12.16 11.56 0.68
N GLY A 86 11.51 11.40 1.83
CA GLY A 86 10.47 12.31 2.27
C GLY A 86 10.98 13.74 2.49
N ARG A 87 12.15 13.91 3.12
CA ARG A 87 12.75 15.23 3.41
C ARG A 87 13.23 15.95 2.15
N SER A 88 13.69 15.23 1.14
CA SER A 88 14.23 15.81 -0.11
C SER A 88 13.14 16.37 -1.03
N LYS A 89 11.88 16.35 -0.63
CA LYS A 89 10.71 16.70 -1.47
C LYS A 89 10.76 16.03 -2.84
N PHE A 90 11.32 14.81 -2.87
CA PHE A 90 11.41 13.94 -4.05
C PHE A 90 12.19 14.49 -5.24
N ALA A 91 13.01 15.53 -5.06
CA ALA A 91 13.78 16.12 -6.13
C ALA A 91 14.77 15.11 -6.74
N GLY A 92 14.64 14.82 -8.04
CA GLY A 92 15.54 13.96 -8.78
C GLY A 92 15.50 12.47 -8.46
N GLN A 93 14.40 11.97 -7.90
CA GLN A 93 14.25 10.56 -7.51
C GLN A 93 13.39 9.79 -8.51
N ASP A 94 13.99 8.88 -9.27
CA ASP A 94 13.28 7.94 -10.16
C ASP A 94 12.47 6.87 -9.40
N LEU A 95 12.56 6.87 -8.05
CA LEU A 95 11.85 5.92 -7.19
C LEU A 95 10.37 6.26 -7.04
N ILE A 96 10.04 7.56 -7.07
CA ILE A 96 8.67 8.02 -6.92
C ILE A 96 7.94 7.87 -8.26
N PRO A 97 6.81 7.18 -8.29
CA PRO A 97 6.02 7.07 -9.51
C PRO A 97 5.53 8.45 -9.97
N ARG A 98 5.36 8.60 -11.28
CA ARG A 98 4.78 9.84 -11.83
C ARG A 98 3.29 9.89 -11.54
N VAL A 99 2.78 11.07 -11.22
CA VAL A 99 1.35 11.30 -11.08
C VAL A 99 0.63 11.02 -12.41
N PRO A 100 -0.43 10.21 -12.42
CA PRO A 100 -1.25 10.02 -13.61
C PRO A 100 -1.88 11.34 -14.07
N ALA A 101 -1.79 11.66 -15.37
CA ALA A 101 -2.22 12.95 -15.94
C ALA A 101 -3.71 13.25 -15.72
N VAL A 102 -4.54 12.21 -15.55
CA VAL A 102 -6.00 12.36 -15.34
C VAL A 102 -6.36 12.79 -13.91
N LEU A 103 -5.47 12.56 -12.93
CA LEU A 103 -5.80 12.83 -11.51
C LEU A 103 -6.09 14.32 -11.22
N PRO A 104 -5.36 15.31 -11.74
CA PRO A 104 -5.69 16.72 -11.52
C PRO A 104 -7.11 17.08 -11.98
N GLU A 105 -7.54 16.55 -13.13
CA GLU A 105 -8.90 16.76 -13.64
C GLU A 105 -9.95 16.04 -12.79
N LEU A 106 -9.62 14.84 -12.30
CA LEU A 106 -10.45 14.09 -11.38
C LEU A 106 -10.64 14.89 -10.07
N PHE A 107 -9.57 15.48 -9.51
CA PHE A 107 -9.65 16.29 -8.31
C PHE A 107 -10.43 17.60 -8.49
N LYS A 108 -10.34 18.23 -9.66
CA LYS A 108 -11.21 19.38 -9.99
C LYS A 108 -12.68 18.97 -9.95
N SER A 109 -13.01 17.79 -10.47
CA SER A 109 -14.37 17.29 -10.48
C SER A 109 -14.94 17.02 -9.08
N LEU A 110 -14.11 16.93 -8.05
CA LEU A 110 -14.53 16.81 -6.65
C LEU A 110 -14.98 18.13 -6.04
N ARG A 111 -14.37 19.24 -6.49
CA ARG A 111 -14.64 20.57 -5.96
C ARG A 111 -15.91 21.18 -6.56
N ASP A 112 -16.36 20.65 -7.69
CA ASP A 112 -17.52 21.14 -8.41
C ASP A 112 -18.59 20.04 -8.49
N GLU A 113 -19.61 20.16 -7.63
CA GLU A 113 -20.75 19.23 -7.59
C GLU A 113 -21.52 19.20 -8.92
N ASN A 114 -21.42 20.26 -9.73
CA ASN A 114 -22.04 20.36 -11.05
C ASN A 114 -21.21 19.70 -12.16
N THR A 115 -19.99 19.19 -11.87
CA THR A 115 -19.20 18.47 -12.87
C THR A 115 -19.95 17.22 -13.30
N SER A 116 -20.54 17.27 -14.50
CA SER A 116 -21.37 16.19 -15.01
C SER A 116 -20.53 14.95 -15.38
N GLY A 117 -21.16 13.76 -15.31
CA GLY A 117 -20.55 12.52 -15.83
C GLY A 117 -20.11 12.66 -17.30
N LYS A 118 -20.75 13.52 -18.07
CA LYS A 118 -20.37 13.89 -19.44
C LYS A 118 -18.98 14.56 -19.48
N TYR A 119 -18.71 15.53 -18.59
CA TYR A 119 -17.38 16.18 -18.55
C TYR A 119 -16.26 15.15 -18.25
N LEU A 120 -16.51 14.22 -17.33
CA LEU A 120 -15.56 13.14 -17.05
C LEU A 120 -15.38 12.23 -18.28
N ALA A 121 -16.46 11.83 -18.94
CA ALA A 121 -16.41 11.04 -20.14
C ALA A 121 -15.64 11.76 -21.26
N ASP A 122 -15.87 13.05 -21.49
CA ASP A 122 -15.16 13.88 -22.48
C ASP A 122 -13.66 14.01 -22.13
N THR A 123 -13.32 14.03 -20.83
CA THR A 123 -11.92 14.09 -20.39
C THR A 123 -11.22 12.76 -20.64
N ILE A 124 -11.88 11.64 -20.35
CA ILE A 124 -11.35 10.28 -20.61
C ILE A 124 -11.19 10.04 -22.11
N ALA A 125 -12.15 10.50 -22.92
CA ALA A 125 -12.16 10.28 -24.36
C ALA A 125 -10.92 10.85 -25.08
N LYS A 126 -10.17 11.75 -24.44
CA LYS A 126 -8.92 12.31 -24.97
C LYS A 126 -7.75 11.33 -24.90
N ASP A 127 -7.85 10.29 -24.08
CA ASP A 127 -6.81 9.27 -23.91
C ASP A 127 -7.37 7.89 -24.30
N ILE A 128 -7.00 7.41 -25.49
CA ILE A 128 -7.49 6.14 -26.05
C ILE A 128 -7.12 4.95 -25.15
N MET A 129 -5.94 4.99 -24.51
CA MET A 129 -5.52 3.91 -23.62
C MET A 129 -6.39 3.89 -22.37
N LEU A 130 -6.65 5.06 -21.79
CA LEU A 130 -7.52 5.19 -20.63
C LEU A 130 -8.97 4.75 -20.95
N VAL A 131 -9.49 5.09 -22.13
CA VAL A 131 -10.80 4.58 -22.62
C VAL A 131 -10.81 3.07 -22.66
N ALA A 132 -9.78 2.45 -23.24
CA ALA A 132 -9.70 1.00 -23.36
C ALA A 132 -9.66 0.33 -21.97
N GLU A 133 -8.87 0.85 -21.05
CA GLU A 133 -8.77 0.33 -19.69
C GLU A 133 -10.08 0.50 -18.90
N VAL A 134 -10.75 1.65 -19.02
CA VAL A 134 -12.07 1.88 -18.41
C VAL A 134 -13.11 0.89 -18.96
N LEU A 135 -13.16 0.69 -20.29
CA LEU A 135 -14.08 -0.25 -20.92
C LEU A 135 -13.75 -1.70 -20.56
N GLN A 136 -12.48 -2.06 -20.46
CA GLN A 136 -12.06 -3.37 -20.00
C GLN A 136 -12.50 -3.61 -18.56
N GLU A 137 -12.26 -2.65 -17.67
CA GLU A 137 -12.57 -2.78 -16.26
C GLU A 137 -14.09 -2.83 -16.01
N VAL A 138 -14.88 -1.99 -16.67
CA VAL A 138 -16.34 -1.99 -16.51
C VAL A 138 -16.99 -3.28 -17.01
N ASN A 139 -16.36 -3.96 -17.97
CA ASN A 139 -16.80 -5.27 -18.48
C ASN A 139 -16.22 -6.45 -17.71
N SER A 140 -15.41 -6.19 -16.68
CA SER A 140 -14.87 -7.27 -15.84
C SER A 140 -15.96 -8.00 -15.05
N SER A 141 -15.63 -9.18 -14.58
CA SER A 141 -16.52 -9.95 -13.68
C SER A 141 -16.89 -9.21 -12.39
N TYR A 142 -16.11 -8.20 -12.03
CA TYR A 142 -16.38 -7.33 -10.89
C TYR A 142 -17.66 -6.51 -11.04
N TYR A 143 -17.86 -5.87 -12.21
CA TYR A 143 -19.05 -5.08 -12.50
C TYR A 143 -20.16 -5.94 -13.12
N ASN A 144 -19.80 -7.01 -13.80
CA ASN A 144 -20.69 -8.02 -14.40
C ASN A 144 -21.93 -7.40 -15.07
N PRO A 145 -21.76 -6.50 -16.07
CA PRO A 145 -22.88 -5.85 -16.72
C PRO A 145 -23.75 -6.88 -17.47
N ALA A 146 -25.06 -6.66 -17.52
CA ALA A 146 -26.01 -7.54 -18.22
C ALA A 146 -25.71 -7.66 -19.72
N SER A 147 -25.06 -6.64 -20.32
CA SER A 147 -24.58 -6.62 -21.70
C SER A 147 -23.25 -5.91 -21.77
N LYS A 148 -22.45 -6.23 -22.80
CA LYS A 148 -21.13 -5.62 -23.01
C LYS A 148 -21.24 -4.11 -23.17
N ILE A 149 -20.51 -3.36 -22.35
CA ILE A 149 -20.39 -1.90 -22.41
C ILE A 149 -19.33 -1.54 -23.46
N ASN A 150 -19.71 -0.78 -24.48
CA ASN A 150 -18.84 -0.46 -25.61
C ASN A 150 -18.47 1.02 -25.72
N ASN A 151 -19.05 1.88 -24.88
CA ASN A 151 -18.79 3.31 -24.88
C ASN A 151 -18.83 3.89 -23.45
N LEU A 152 -18.28 5.08 -23.29
CA LEU A 152 -18.19 5.75 -21.98
C LEU A 152 -19.54 6.22 -21.46
N GLU A 153 -20.48 6.61 -22.32
CA GLU A 153 -21.82 7.02 -21.91
C GLU A 153 -22.56 5.87 -21.22
N SER A 154 -22.50 4.66 -21.81
CA SER A 154 -23.06 3.45 -21.18
C SER A 154 -22.36 3.10 -19.86
N ALA A 155 -21.05 3.32 -19.76
CA ALA A 155 -20.32 3.15 -18.51
C ALA A 155 -20.80 4.15 -17.43
N VAL A 156 -21.01 5.42 -17.81
CA VAL A 156 -21.59 6.45 -16.90
C VAL A 156 -23.01 6.06 -16.46
N MET A 157 -23.84 5.59 -17.40
CA MET A 157 -25.21 5.15 -17.06
C MET A 157 -25.22 3.97 -16.08
N LEU A 158 -24.31 3.02 -16.25
CA LEU A 158 -24.20 1.85 -15.37
C LEU A 158 -23.68 2.21 -13.98
N LEU A 159 -22.61 3.01 -13.91
CA LEU A 159 -21.85 3.27 -12.69
C LEU A 159 -22.32 4.52 -11.92
N GLY A 160 -23.00 5.42 -12.62
CA GLY A 160 -23.23 6.78 -12.16
C GLY A 160 -21.92 7.59 -12.10
N GLN A 161 -22.03 8.85 -11.75
CA GLN A 161 -20.90 9.78 -11.71
C GLN A 161 -19.84 9.35 -10.68
N ASN A 162 -20.26 8.99 -9.47
CA ASN A 162 -19.33 8.57 -8.41
C ASN A 162 -18.66 7.23 -8.73
N GLY A 163 -19.39 6.28 -9.31
CA GLY A 163 -18.80 5.02 -9.77
C GLY A 163 -17.75 5.22 -10.86
N LEU A 164 -18.00 6.11 -11.81
CA LEU A 164 -17.03 6.46 -12.84
C LEU A 164 -15.77 7.13 -12.24
N ARG A 165 -15.93 8.06 -11.29
CA ARG A 165 -14.80 8.68 -10.59
C ARG A 165 -13.92 7.63 -9.90
N MET A 166 -14.53 6.69 -9.18
CA MET A 166 -13.80 5.60 -8.51
C MET A 166 -13.10 4.68 -9.50
N LEU A 167 -13.76 4.34 -10.59
CA LEU A 167 -13.17 3.54 -11.66
C LEU A 167 -11.96 4.24 -12.28
N LEU A 168 -12.07 5.53 -12.57
CA LEU A 168 -10.96 6.32 -13.09
C LEU A 168 -9.77 6.36 -12.15
N ALA A 169 -10.04 6.61 -10.87
CA ALA A 169 -8.99 6.58 -9.87
C ALA A 169 -8.29 5.20 -9.86
N LYS A 170 -9.05 4.11 -9.79
CA LYS A 170 -8.53 2.74 -9.82
C LYS A 170 -7.63 2.49 -11.03
N VAL A 171 -8.14 2.73 -12.24
CA VAL A 171 -7.42 2.48 -13.49
C VAL A 171 -6.15 3.34 -13.56
N SER A 172 -6.22 4.60 -13.14
CA SER A 172 -5.07 5.51 -13.17
C SER A 172 -3.99 5.15 -12.15
N PHE A 173 -4.35 4.59 -10.98
CA PHE A 173 -3.39 4.19 -9.95
C PHE A 173 -2.76 2.83 -10.20
N ARG A 174 -3.44 1.93 -10.89
CA ARG A 174 -2.93 0.58 -11.14
C ARG A 174 -1.52 0.58 -11.75
N PRO A 175 -1.20 1.35 -12.82
CA PRO A 175 0.16 1.40 -13.35
C PRO A 175 1.18 1.95 -12.37
N VAL A 176 0.78 2.91 -11.51
CA VAL A 176 1.67 3.51 -10.50
C VAL A 176 2.22 2.46 -9.53
N ILE A 177 1.37 1.55 -9.10
CA ILE A 177 1.74 0.47 -8.18
C ILE A 177 2.41 -0.69 -8.92
N GLN A 178 1.91 -1.04 -10.11
CA GLN A 178 2.38 -2.21 -10.87
C GLN A 178 3.63 -1.97 -11.74
N VAL A 179 4.13 -0.73 -11.90
CA VAL A 179 5.39 -0.46 -12.62
C VAL A 179 6.57 -1.11 -11.89
N GLN A 180 7.19 -2.10 -12.52
CA GLN A 180 8.01 -3.10 -11.86
C GLN A 180 9.45 -3.05 -12.29
N THR A 181 10.31 -2.63 -11.39
CA THR A 181 11.75 -2.83 -11.47
C THR A 181 12.21 -3.42 -10.15
N GLY A 182 12.82 -4.61 -10.20
CA GLY A 182 13.31 -5.31 -9.03
C GLY A 182 12.54 -6.59 -8.68
N THR A 183 13.17 -7.47 -7.92
CA THR A 183 12.66 -8.82 -7.65
C THR A 183 11.52 -8.80 -6.62
N LEU A 184 11.71 -8.08 -5.51
CA LEU A 184 10.68 -7.97 -4.46
C LEU A 184 9.48 -7.16 -4.95
N THR A 185 9.74 -6.01 -5.57
CA THR A 185 8.65 -5.15 -6.08
C THR A 185 7.82 -5.90 -7.12
N LYS A 186 8.46 -6.63 -8.04
CA LYS A 186 7.76 -7.41 -9.07
C LYS A 186 6.85 -8.48 -8.48
N LEU A 187 7.29 -9.16 -7.44
CA LEU A 187 6.52 -10.19 -6.77
C LEU A 187 5.38 -9.62 -5.93
N LEU A 188 5.64 -8.57 -5.16
CA LEU A 188 4.71 -8.09 -4.13
C LEU A 188 3.74 -7.02 -4.62
N ALA A 189 4.08 -6.25 -5.68
CA ALA A 189 3.22 -5.19 -6.18
C ALA A 189 1.80 -5.66 -6.57
N PRO A 190 1.59 -6.82 -7.21
CA PRO A 190 0.23 -7.31 -7.48
C PRO A 190 -0.60 -7.55 -6.22
N VAL A 191 0.02 -8.11 -5.16
CA VAL A 191 -0.64 -8.38 -3.87
C VAL A 191 -0.95 -7.09 -3.14
N ILE A 192 0.00 -6.14 -3.13
CA ILE A 192 -0.20 -4.81 -2.54
C ILE A 192 -1.28 -4.03 -3.29
N TRP A 193 -1.34 -4.18 -4.61
CA TRP A 193 -2.42 -3.59 -5.40
C TRP A 193 -3.79 -4.19 -5.02
N GLU A 194 -3.90 -5.51 -4.93
CA GLU A 194 -5.14 -6.17 -4.51
C GLU A 194 -5.56 -5.70 -3.10
N GLN A 195 -4.62 -5.59 -2.17
CA GLN A 195 -4.89 -5.07 -0.83
C GLN A 195 -5.39 -3.62 -0.88
N SER A 196 -4.78 -2.76 -1.70
CA SER A 196 -5.21 -1.37 -1.87
C SER A 196 -6.63 -1.26 -2.44
N GLU A 197 -6.99 -2.11 -3.41
CA GLU A 197 -8.35 -2.17 -3.96
C GLU A 197 -9.38 -2.65 -2.94
N LEU A 198 -9.06 -3.68 -2.17
CA LEU A 198 -9.92 -4.19 -1.09
C LEU A 198 -10.11 -3.12 -0.03
N CYS A 199 -9.03 -2.47 0.40
CA CYS A 199 -9.07 -1.38 1.37
C CYS A 199 -9.90 -0.19 0.86
N ALA A 200 -9.69 0.25 -0.37
CA ALA A 200 -10.47 1.34 -0.98
C ALA A 200 -11.97 1.05 -1.00
N ASN A 201 -12.35 -0.18 -1.36
CA ASN A 201 -13.76 -0.59 -1.37
C ASN A 201 -14.34 -0.69 0.05
N ALA A 202 -13.59 -1.19 1.03
CA ALA A 202 -14.01 -1.22 2.43
C ALA A 202 -14.16 0.19 2.99
N ALA A 203 -13.16 1.07 2.76
CA ALA A 203 -13.19 2.45 3.22
C ALA A 203 -14.38 3.22 2.67
N ARG A 204 -14.70 3.02 1.39
CA ARG A 204 -15.91 3.57 0.78
C ARG A 204 -17.18 3.11 1.48
N LEU A 205 -17.31 1.82 1.79
CA LEU A 205 -18.49 1.28 2.43
C LEU A 205 -18.64 1.80 3.86
N PHE A 206 -17.55 1.83 4.62
CA PHE A 206 -17.54 2.39 5.97
C PHE A 206 -17.81 3.89 5.99
N ALA A 207 -17.26 4.66 5.04
CA ALA A 207 -17.55 6.08 4.92
C ALA A 207 -19.04 6.35 4.73
N ILE A 208 -19.72 5.62 3.84
CA ILE A 208 -21.17 5.72 3.64
C ILE A 208 -21.91 5.42 4.95
N GLU A 209 -21.52 4.37 5.66
CA GLU A 209 -22.15 3.97 6.92
C GLU A 209 -22.00 5.03 8.02
N HIS A 210 -20.87 5.74 8.03
CA HIS A 210 -20.60 6.85 8.96
C HIS A 210 -21.05 8.22 8.45
N GLY A 211 -21.78 8.27 7.34
CA GLY A 211 -22.28 9.54 6.76
C GLY A 211 -21.18 10.45 6.21
N GLN A 212 -20.05 9.88 5.81
CA GLN A 212 -18.91 10.62 5.25
C GLN A 212 -18.83 10.46 3.72
N ASP A 213 -18.09 11.34 3.06
CA ASP A 213 -17.89 11.27 1.62
C ASP A 213 -17.11 9.97 1.26
N PRO A 214 -17.71 9.06 0.47
CA PRO A 214 -17.09 7.80 0.12
C PRO A 214 -15.92 7.94 -0.84
N PHE A 215 -15.81 9.03 -1.59
CA PHE A 215 -14.77 9.15 -2.62
C PHE A 215 -13.37 9.47 -2.03
N PRO A 216 -13.20 10.45 -1.11
CA PRO A 216 -11.94 10.62 -0.41
C PRO A 216 -11.49 9.37 0.37
N ALA A 217 -12.42 8.65 1.00
CA ALA A 217 -12.13 7.39 1.67
C ALA A 217 -11.59 6.33 0.70
N PHE A 218 -12.21 6.20 -0.47
CA PHE A 218 -11.76 5.30 -1.53
C PHE A 218 -10.35 5.68 -2.04
N LEU A 219 -10.10 6.97 -2.26
CA LEU A 219 -8.78 7.46 -2.69
C LEU A 219 -7.70 7.19 -1.64
N ALA A 220 -8.00 7.38 -0.36
CA ALA A 220 -7.06 7.08 0.72
C ALA A 220 -6.67 5.60 0.74
N GLY A 221 -7.64 4.69 0.57
CA GLY A 221 -7.39 3.26 0.47
C GLY A 221 -6.50 2.86 -0.71
N LEU A 222 -6.64 3.53 -1.88
CA LEU A 222 -5.76 3.29 -3.03
C LEU A 222 -4.35 3.85 -2.81
N LEU A 223 -4.22 5.01 -2.15
CA LEU A 223 -2.96 5.74 -2.03
C LEU A 223 -2.08 5.19 -0.90
N GLN A 224 -2.64 4.66 0.19
CA GLN A 224 -1.90 4.37 1.43
C GLN A 224 -0.66 3.49 1.22
N ASN A 225 -0.65 2.59 0.26
CA ASN A 225 0.43 1.65 0.01
C ASN A 225 1.48 2.11 -1.03
N VAL A 226 1.33 3.30 -1.60
CA VAL A 226 2.31 3.81 -2.58
C VAL A 226 3.70 3.93 -1.97
N GLY A 227 3.80 4.38 -0.72
CA GLY A 227 5.07 4.43 0.01
C GLY A 227 5.68 3.06 0.26
N LEU A 228 4.88 2.01 0.47
CA LEU A 228 5.38 0.64 0.60
C LEU A 228 5.99 0.15 -0.72
N ILE A 229 5.39 0.46 -1.86
CA ILE A 229 5.98 0.18 -3.18
C ILE A 229 7.32 0.90 -3.34
N VAL A 230 7.42 2.16 -2.90
CA VAL A 230 8.69 2.90 -2.92
C VAL A 230 9.71 2.23 -2.00
N ALA A 231 9.32 1.79 -0.81
CA ALA A 231 10.20 1.08 0.11
C ALA A 231 10.76 -0.22 -0.49
N LEU A 232 9.92 -1.00 -1.17
CA LEU A 232 10.38 -2.20 -1.89
C LEU A 232 11.35 -1.87 -3.03
N ARG A 233 11.12 -0.78 -3.77
CA ARG A 233 12.07 -0.31 -4.81
C ARG A 233 13.41 0.09 -4.22
N VAL A 234 13.43 0.73 -3.05
CA VAL A 234 14.67 1.05 -2.33
C VAL A 234 15.38 -0.24 -1.92
N ALA A 235 14.64 -1.21 -1.37
CA ALA A 235 15.18 -2.52 -0.99
C ALA A 235 15.78 -3.26 -2.21
N ASP A 236 15.07 -3.28 -3.34
CA ASP A 236 15.57 -3.90 -4.59
C ASP A 236 16.83 -3.23 -5.11
N ARG A 237 16.93 -1.88 -5.04
CA ARG A 237 18.14 -1.14 -5.46
C ARG A 237 19.36 -1.41 -4.60
N SER A 238 19.19 -1.91 -3.38
CA SER A 238 20.33 -2.33 -2.55
C SER A 238 21.10 -3.52 -3.14
N GLY A 239 20.56 -4.16 -4.17
CA GLY A 239 21.21 -5.26 -4.90
C GLY A 239 21.29 -6.59 -4.15
N ARG A 240 20.65 -6.70 -2.99
CA ARG A 240 20.80 -7.85 -2.10
C ARG A 240 20.01 -9.08 -2.53
N GLN A 241 18.99 -8.92 -3.39
CA GLN A 241 18.11 -10.00 -3.89
C GLN A 241 17.66 -10.97 -2.78
N GLN A 242 17.30 -10.43 -1.64
CA GLN A 242 16.89 -11.16 -0.43
C GLN A 242 15.54 -10.68 0.04
N THR A 243 14.82 -11.51 0.80
CA THR A 243 13.62 -11.08 1.52
C THR A 243 13.98 -10.03 2.57
N LEU A 244 12.98 -9.26 2.98
CA LEU A 244 13.13 -8.44 4.19
C LEU A 244 13.23 -9.34 5.41
N PRO A 245 13.93 -8.92 6.49
CA PRO A 245 14.06 -9.70 7.70
C PRO A 245 12.70 -10.00 8.35
N ASN A 246 12.54 -11.21 8.92
CA ASN A 246 11.35 -11.57 9.68
C ASN A 246 11.43 -10.99 11.11
N ASP A 247 11.12 -9.72 11.22
CA ASP A 247 11.17 -8.93 12.45
C ASP A 247 9.91 -8.06 12.53
N ALA A 248 9.02 -8.36 13.47
CA ALA A 248 7.73 -7.68 13.61
C ALA A 248 7.90 -6.19 13.92
N GLN A 249 8.85 -5.79 14.76
CA GLN A 249 9.10 -4.38 15.06
C GLN A 249 9.59 -3.62 13.82
N PHE A 250 10.48 -4.25 13.06
CA PHE A 250 10.93 -3.66 11.78
C PHE A 250 9.78 -3.53 10.79
N HIS A 251 8.94 -4.56 10.66
CA HIS A 251 7.78 -4.52 9.74
C HIS A 251 6.82 -3.37 10.11
N HIS A 252 6.51 -3.17 11.39
CA HIS A 252 5.67 -2.05 11.85
C HIS A 252 6.32 -0.69 11.58
N ARG A 253 7.61 -0.53 11.88
CA ARG A 253 8.35 0.70 11.58
C ARG A 253 8.38 1.00 10.09
N LEU A 254 8.59 -0.02 9.27
CA LEU A 254 8.59 0.08 7.81
C LEU A 254 7.22 0.55 7.28
N LEU A 255 6.13 -0.07 7.77
CA LEU A 255 4.78 0.30 7.37
C LEU A 255 4.43 1.74 7.77
N ASN A 256 4.75 2.13 9.01
CA ASN A 256 4.50 3.49 9.49
C ASN A 256 5.25 4.54 8.64
N GLN A 257 6.51 4.28 8.30
CA GLN A 257 7.27 5.15 7.41
C GLN A 257 6.73 5.13 5.98
N ALA A 258 6.29 3.98 5.49
CA ALA A 258 5.66 3.85 4.18
C ALA A 258 4.36 4.67 4.11
N HIS A 259 3.50 4.62 5.12
CA HIS A 259 2.29 5.44 5.18
C HIS A 259 2.60 6.94 5.27
N SER A 260 3.57 7.34 6.08
CA SER A 260 4.05 8.72 6.12
C SER A 260 4.53 9.18 4.74
N LEU A 261 5.31 8.34 4.05
CA LEU A 261 5.78 8.60 2.70
C LEU A 261 4.60 8.67 1.68
N SER A 262 3.58 7.81 1.82
CA SER A 262 2.38 7.87 1.00
C SER A 262 1.63 9.20 1.16
N GLY A 263 1.51 9.70 2.38
CA GLY A 263 0.93 11.02 2.67
C GLY A 263 1.72 12.15 1.99
N MET A 264 3.06 12.14 2.12
CA MET A 264 3.93 13.12 1.46
C MET A 264 3.86 13.05 -0.07
N ILE A 265 3.81 11.85 -0.64
CA ILE A 265 3.63 11.64 -2.09
C ILE A 265 2.25 12.17 -2.51
N GLY A 266 1.19 11.88 -1.74
CA GLY A 266 -0.14 12.40 -1.98
C GLY A 266 -0.18 13.93 -1.99
N GLN A 267 0.48 14.57 -1.03
CA GLN A 267 0.63 16.02 -0.99
C GLN A 267 1.37 16.56 -2.22
N TYR A 268 2.46 15.93 -2.60
CA TYR A 268 3.23 16.29 -3.81
C TYR A 268 2.39 16.14 -5.09
N TRP A 269 1.51 15.16 -5.15
CA TRP A 269 0.60 14.94 -6.28
C TRP A 269 -0.65 15.81 -6.25
N GLY A 270 -0.86 16.62 -5.20
CA GLY A 270 -2.00 17.54 -5.06
C GLY A 270 -3.31 16.86 -4.63
N PHE A 271 -3.22 15.76 -3.88
CA PHE A 271 -4.41 15.10 -3.31
C PHE A 271 -5.16 16.01 -2.34
N PRO A 272 -6.48 15.82 -2.18
CA PRO A 272 -7.26 16.52 -1.16
C PRO A 272 -6.70 16.29 0.25
N GLU A 273 -6.73 17.34 1.08
CA GLU A 273 -6.24 17.29 2.46
C GLU A 273 -6.90 16.17 3.27
N SER A 274 -8.21 15.94 3.05
CA SER A 274 -8.94 14.84 3.71
C SER A 274 -8.38 13.46 3.44
N VAL A 275 -7.82 13.23 2.24
CA VAL A 275 -7.15 11.96 1.87
C VAL A 275 -5.81 11.84 2.57
N ILE A 276 -5.03 12.92 2.61
CA ILE A 276 -3.71 12.95 3.25
C ILE A 276 -3.87 12.77 4.76
N ALA A 277 -4.80 13.49 5.37
CA ALA A 277 -5.13 13.38 6.78
C ALA A 277 -5.57 11.95 7.15
N ALA A 278 -6.42 11.32 6.34
CA ALA A 278 -6.86 9.94 6.57
C ALA A 278 -5.67 8.96 6.68
N ILE A 279 -4.67 9.10 5.79
CA ILE A 279 -3.47 8.24 5.81
C ILE A 279 -2.60 8.53 7.04
N SER A 280 -2.45 9.80 7.42
CA SER A 280 -1.64 10.19 8.58
C SER A 280 -2.28 9.78 9.90
N ASP A 281 -3.61 9.91 9.99
CA ASP A 281 -4.36 9.73 11.24
C ASP A 281 -4.73 8.27 11.52
N GLN A 282 -4.59 7.36 10.55
CA GLN A 282 -4.94 5.95 10.73
C GLN A 282 -4.15 5.25 11.86
N HIS A 283 -2.97 5.76 12.21
CA HIS A 283 -2.10 5.19 13.26
C HIS A 283 -2.07 6.02 14.56
N THR A 284 -2.80 7.13 14.60
CA THR A 284 -2.84 7.99 15.79
C THR A 284 -3.98 7.56 16.69
N ASP A 285 -3.68 7.13 17.92
CA ASP A 285 -4.67 6.95 18.99
C ASP A 285 -5.12 8.32 19.52
N SER A 286 -5.73 9.10 18.67
CA SER A 286 -6.12 10.47 18.98
C SER A 286 -7.55 10.48 19.53
N GLY A 287 -7.76 11.30 20.58
CA GLY A 287 -8.97 11.36 21.35
C GLY A 287 -10.28 11.60 20.58
N GLU A 288 -11.39 11.79 21.28
CA GLU A 288 -12.76 11.80 20.74
C GLU A 288 -13.01 12.69 19.50
N GLN A 289 -12.22 13.76 19.31
CA GLN A 289 -12.37 14.67 18.17
C GLN A 289 -11.95 14.07 16.82
N GLN A 290 -11.07 13.06 16.79
CA GLN A 290 -10.64 12.41 15.55
C GLN A 290 -11.44 11.13 15.23
N ARG A 291 -12.32 10.68 16.11
CA ARG A 291 -13.20 9.51 15.84
C ARG A 291 -14.15 9.73 14.66
N ASN A 292 -14.43 10.99 14.30
CA ASN A 292 -15.31 11.34 13.19
C ASN A 292 -14.58 11.58 11.86
N GLY A 293 -13.25 11.39 11.81
CA GLY A 293 -12.44 11.54 10.61
C GLY A 293 -12.39 10.30 9.73
N LEU A 294 -11.79 10.41 8.55
CA LEU A 294 -11.55 9.28 7.65
C LEU A 294 -10.42 8.35 8.12
N GLY A 295 -9.57 8.77 9.07
CA GLY A 295 -8.46 7.95 9.60
C GLY A 295 -8.93 6.63 10.21
N PRO A 296 -9.88 6.64 11.18
CA PRO A 296 -10.47 5.41 11.72
C PRO A 296 -11.14 4.54 10.66
N VAL A 297 -11.85 5.16 9.71
CA VAL A 297 -12.48 4.46 8.57
C VAL A 297 -11.43 3.73 7.73
N LEU A 298 -10.31 4.39 7.46
CA LEU A 298 -9.20 3.81 6.69
C LEU A 298 -8.52 2.68 7.47
N ARG A 299 -8.29 2.84 8.77
CA ARG A 299 -7.72 1.81 9.66
C ARG A 299 -8.54 0.52 9.64
N ASP A 300 -9.84 0.65 9.85
CA ASP A 300 -10.75 -0.51 9.86
C ASP A 300 -10.81 -1.18 8.48
N ALA A 301 -10.79 -0.37 7.41
CA ALA A 301 -10.77 -0.86 6.04
C ALA A 301 -9.47 -1.59 5.69
N ASP A 302 -8.33 -1.07 6.16
CA ASP A 302 -7.02 -1.67 5.98
C ASP A 302 -6.94 -3.03 6.68
N GLN A 303 -7.32 -3.09 7.95
CA GLN A 303 -7.39 -4.35 8.70
C GLN A 303 -8.28 -5.39 7.99
N LEU A 304 -9.44 -4.96 7.48
CA LEU A 304 -10.37 -5.85 6.82
C LEU A 304 -9.80 -6.40 5.49
N SER A 305 -9.08 -5.56 4.75
CA SER A 305 -8.41 -5.95 3.50
C SER A 305 -7.29 -6.98 3.76
N GLN A 306 -6.52 -6.80 4.83
CA GLN A 306 -5.48 -7.73 5.28
C GLN A 306 -6.07 -9.10 5.66
N ILE A 307 -7.14 -9.11 6.47
CA ILE A 307 -7.87 -10.35 6.82
C ILE A 307 -8.37 -11.06 5.56
N CYS A 308 -8.93 -10.33 4.61
CA CYS A 308 -9.44 -10.90 3.35
C CYS A 308 -8.31 -11.61 2.57
N LEU A 309 -7.13 -11.02 2.48
CA LEU A 309 -5.97 -11.61 1.81
C LEU A 309 -5.39 -12.81 2.58
N LEU A 310 -5.31 -12.75 3.89
CA LEU A 310 -4.90 -13.87 4.73
C LEU A 310 -5.84 -15.09 4.59
N GLN A 311 -7.15 -14.84 4.44
CA GLN A 311 -8.10 -15.90 4.16
C GLN A 311 -7.96 -16.44 2.73
N LYS A 312 -7.75 -15.57 1.75
CA LYS A 312 -7.49 -15.97 0.35
C LYS A 312 -6.21 -16.81 0.22
N SER A 313 -5.17 -16.48 0.98
CA SER A 313 -3.92 -17.24 1.00
C SER A 313 -3.97 -18.56 1.80
N GLY A 314 -5.08 -18.85 2.46
CA GLY A 314 -5.26 -20.05 3.30
C GLY A 314 -4.60 -19.97 4.68
N LEU A 315 -4.02 -18.84 5.06
CA LEU A 315 -3.43 -18.64 6.40
C LEU A 315 -4.48 -18.43 7.48
N LEU A 316 -5.66 -17.97 7.10
CA LEU A 316 -6.84 -17.89 7.97
C LEU A 316 -7.98 -18.68 7.33
N LYS A 317 -8.75 -19.38 8.16
CA LYS A 317 -9.98 -20.03 7.71
C LYS A 317 -11.08 -18.99 7.51
N ASP A 318 -12.02 -19.29 6.63
CA ASP A 318 -13.17 -18.40 6.36
C ASP A 318 -14.09 -18.23 7.57
N ASP A 319 -14.16 -19.26 8.42
CA ASP A 319 -14.96 -19.35 9.64
C ASP A 319 -14.11 -19.19 10.92
N ASP A 320 -12.91 -18.62 10.83
CA ASP A 320 -12.03 -18.42 11.99
C ASP A 320 -12.76 -17.62 13.08
N ALA A 321 -12.94 -18.25 14.25
CA ALA A 321 -13.65 -17.64 15.37
C ALA A 321 -13.01 -16.33 15.83
N ARG A 322 -11.68 -16.25 15.83
CA ARG A 322 -10.94 -15.05 16.24
C ARG A 322 -11.30 -13.83 15.36
N VAL A 323 -11.43 -14.06 14.04
CA VAL A 323 -11.86 -13.02 13.08
C VAL A 323 -13.31 -12.63 13.37
N ASN A 324 -14.19 -13.61 13.56
CA ASN A 324 -15.59 -13.34 13.81
C ASN A 324 -15.83 -12.58 15.13
N ASP A 325 -15.06 -12.88 16.17
CA ASP A 325 -15.17 -12.24 17.49
C ASP A 325 -14.58 -10.83 17.51
N SER A 326 -13.54 -10.57 16.70
CA SER A 326 -12.88 -9.26 16.63
C SER A 326 -13.61 -8.24 15.76
N LEU A 327 -14.48 -8.69 14.84
CA LEU A 327 -15.14 -7.80 13.87
C LEU A 327 -16.55 -7.40 14.32
N SER A 328 -16.91 -6.13 14.12
CA SER A 328 -18.28 -5.64 14.25
C SER A 328 -19.22 -6.32 13.23
N VAL A 329 -20.53 -6.22 13.45
CA VAL A 329 -21.53 -6.74 12.50
C VAL A 329 -21.37 -6.11 11.13
N SER A 330 -21.07 -4.80 11.07
CA SER A 330 -20.81 -4.05 9.86
C SER A 330 -19.58 -4.56 9.15
N ALA A 331 -18.44 -4.69 9.85
CA ALA A 331 -17.19 -5.20 9.30
C ALA A 331 -17.35 -6.62 8.74
N ARG A 332 -18.08 -7.51 9.40
CA ARG A 332 -18.40 -8.85 8.88
C ARG A 332 -19.24 -8.81 7.60
N ARG A 333 -20.19 -7.87 7.50
CA ARG A 333 -20.96 -7.65 6.26
C ARG A 333 -20.06 -7.16 5.13
N CYS A 334 -19.19 -6.20 5.42
CA CYS A 334 -18.21 -5.68 4.49
C CYS A 334 -17.25 -6.77 4.01
N LEU A 335 -16.68 -7.58 4.92
CA LEU A 335 -15.80 -8.70 4.58
C LEU A 335 -16.45 -9.69 3.60
N ARG A 336 -17.70 -10.04 3.85
CA ARG A 336 -18.46 -10.92 2.92
C ARG A 336 -18.64 -10.28 1.54
N ALA A 337 -18.86 -8.97 1.48
CA ALA A 337 -18.98 -8.24 0.21
C ALA A 337 -17.65 -8.18 -0.54
N LEU A 338 -16.54 -7.98 0.17
CA LEU A 338 -15.20 -8.00 -0.41
C LEU A 338 -14.83 -9.38 -0.97
N LYS A 339 -15.11 -10.45 -0.24
CA LYS A 339 -14.85 -11.83 -0.68
C LYS A 339 -15.59 -12.18 -1.97
N LYS A 340 -16.88 -11.82 -2.08
CA LYS A 340 -17.64 -12.04 -3.31
C LYS A 340 -17.02 -11.34 -4.51
N ARG A 341 -16.40 -10.17 -4.29
CA ARG A 341 -15.73 -9.38 -5.31
C ARG A 341 -14.33 -9.92 -5.64
N SER A 342 -13.55 -10.31 -4.61
CA SER A 342 -12.24 -10.92 -4.81
C SER A 342 -12.33 -12.28 -5.53
N ALA A 343 -13.36 -13.08 -5.28
CA ALA A 343 -13.61 -14.32 -6.01
C ALA A 343 -13.93 -14.11 -7.50
N ALA A 344 -14.33 -12.91 -7.90
CA ALA A 344 -14.57 -12.54 -9.30
C ALA A 344 -13.27 -12.18 -10.06
N TYR A 345 -12.16 -11.94 -9.35
CA TYR A 345 -10.82 -11.82 -9.94
C TYR A 345 -10.21 -13.21 -10.07
N ALA A 346 -9.71 -13.55 -11.26
CA ALA A 346 -8.98 -14.79 -11.47
C ALA A 346 -7.84 -14.93 -10.45
N PRO A 347 -7.54 -16.15 -9.96
CA PRO A 347 -6.37 -16.36 -9.13
C PRO A 347 -5.13 -15.81 -9.83
N ILE A 348 -4.28 -15.10 -9.10
CA ILE A 348 -2.94 -14.79 -9.58
C ILE A 348 -2.24 -16.15 -9.60
N ASP A 349 -2.08 -16.76 -10.78
CA ASP A 349 -1.18 -17.90 -10.97
C ASP A 349 0.23 -17.42 -10.66
N PHE A 350 0.81 -17.91 -9.55
CA PHE A 350 2.17 -17.62 -9.11
C PHE A 350 3.20 -18.45 -9.87
#